data_2fccac2f748e5fc5f431f62d36131068
#
_entry.id   2fccac2f748e5fc5f431f62d36131068
#
_cell.length_a   1.000
_cell.length_b   1.000
_cell.length_c   1.000
_cell.angle_alpha   90.00
_cell.angle_beta   90.00
_cell.angle_gamma   90.00
#
_symmetry.space_group_name_H-M   'P 1'
#
loop_
_entity.id
_entity.type
_entity.pdbx_description
1 polymer ?
#
loop_
_entity_poly.entity_id
_entity_poly.type
_entity_poly.pdbx_seq_one_letter_code
_entity_poly.pdbx_strand_id
1 'polypeptide(L)'
;LLTPGGFGIEYEHKFDPLPQDPPGTDIYVTKATKYEWAPDTYVAFPIVYFHYENDGPETRRILGEKERGLGSGPIETQLSVSRDGLNWKRYNRPTYLGPGEHAGENVITAYIAHGMIKRGNEIWQYYFGETYYHSPHKKDPDGRGVYRLVQRLDGFVSIDSPYEKEVEMVTKPFTFDGDYLTLNIDTDAA
;
A
#
# COMPACT_ATOMS: atom_id res chain seq x y z
N LEU A 1 0.28 -9.94 -14.76
CA LEU A 1 0.08 -11.35 -14.45
C LEU A 1 0.21 -11.63 -12.96
N LEU A 2 -0.52 -10.88 -12.18
CA LEU A 2 -0.38 -10.84 -10.72
C LEU A 2 -1.77 -10.88 -10.09
N THR A 3 -2.68 -11.58 -10.71
CA THR A 3 -3.98 -11.86 -10.11
C THR A 3 -3.90 -13.14 -9.34
N PRO A 4 -4.14 -13.12 -8.04
CA PRO A 4 -4.24 -14.31 -7.23
C PRO A 4 -5.28 -15.28 -7.81
N GLY A 5 -4.93 -16.53 -7.97
CA GLY A 5 -5.87 -17.63 -8.15
C GLY A 5 -6.70 -17.67 -9.43
N GLY A 6 -6.51 -16.76 -10.38
CA GLY A 6 -7.46 -16.62 -11.49
C GLY A 6 -7.25 -17.52 -12.71
N PHE A 7 -6.08 -18.08 -12.94
CA PHE A 7 -5.78 -18.59 -14.30
C PHE A 7 -5.13 -19.97 -14.39
N GLY A 8 -5.17 -20.79 -13.37
CA GLY A 8 -4.70 -22.18 -13.44
C GLY A 8 -3.22 -22.33 -13.85
N ILE A 9 -2.43 -21.30 -13.70
CA ILE A 9 -1.00 -21.30 -13.93
C ILE A 9 -0.35 -21.44 -12.57
N GLU A 10 0.41 -22.48 -12.35
CA GLU A 10 1.23 -22.65 -11.15
C GLU A 10 2.31 -21.58 -11.10
N TYR A 11 1.93 -20.40 -10.65
CA TYR A 11 2.88 -19.40 -10.21
C TYR A 11 3.04 -19.49 -8.71
N GLU A 12 4.24 -19.33 -8.26
CA GLU A 12 4.48 -18.87 -6.93
C GLU A 12 3.93 -17.43 -6.82
N HIS A 13 2.73 -17.27 -6.29
CA HIS A 13 2.05 -15.98 -6.18
C HIS A 13 2.74 -15.13 -5.11
N LYS A 14 3.67 -14.30 -5.53
CA LYS A 14 4.50 -13.48 -4.64
C LYS A 14 3.73 -12.39 -3.89
N PHE A 15 2.49 -12.19 -4.26
CA PHE A 15 1.59 -11.23 -3.62
C PHE A 15 0.40 -11.88 -2.92
N ASP A 16 0.28 -13.21 -2.98
CA ASP A 16 -0.76 -13.89 -2.23
C ASP A 16 -0.56 -13.69 -0.72
N PRO A 17 -1.62 -13.82 0.06
CA PRO A 17 -1.49 -13.83 1.51
C PRO A 17 -0.44 -14.83 1.96
N LEU A 18 0.44 -14.38 2.81
CA LEU A 18 1.49 -15.20 3.41
C LEU A 18 1.07 -15.58 4.84
N PRO A 19 1.72 -16.57 5.46
CA PRO A 19 1.43 -16.94 6.84
C PRO A 19 1.49 -15.79 7.86
N GLN A 20 2.18 -14.70 7.51
CA GLN A 20 2.29 -13.50 8.34
C GLN A 20 1.15 -12.49 8.12
N ASP A 21 0.34 -12.67 7.09
CA ASP A 21 -0.83 -11.83 6.87
C ASP A 21 -1.97 -12.28 7.80
N PRO A 22 -2.85 -11.37 8.25
CA PRO A 22 -3.99 -11.74 9.07
C PRO A 22 -4.88 -12.78 8.40
N PRO A 23 -5.47 -13.72 9.15
CA PRO A 23 -6.47 -14.62 8.59
C PRO A 23 -7.63 -13.87 7.93
N GLY A 24 -8.18 -14.42 6.87
CA GLY A 24 -9.26 -13.78 6.11
C GLY A 24 -8.82 -12.57 5.30
N THR A 25 -7.57 -12.58 4.85
CA THR A 25 -6.98 -11.53 4.01
C THR A 25 -6.79 -12.03 2.59
N ASP A 26 -7.18 -11.22 1.61
CA ASP A 26 -6.90 -11.45 0.20
C ASP A 26 -6.06 -10.32 -0.39
N ILE A 27 -5.23 -10.64 -1.37
CA ILE A 27 -4.67 -9.64 -2.27
C ILE A 27 -5.65 -9.43 -3.41
N TYR A 28 -6.47 -8.42 -3.28
CA TYR A 28 -7.58 -8.13 -4.20
C TYR A 28 -7.10 -7.75 -5.60
N VAL A 29 -6.12 -6.89 -5.68
CA VAL A 29 -5.43 -6.51 -6.92
C VAL A 29 -4.07 -5.92 -6.60
N THR A 30 -3.13 -6.05 -7.53
CA THR A 30 -1.79 -5.46 -7.39
C THR A 30 -1.51 -4.49 -8.54
N LYS A 31 -1.01 -3.31 -8.20
CA LYS A 31 -0.59 -2.29 -9.15
C LYS A 31 0.94 -2.25 -9.18
N ALA A 32 1.54 -3.07 -10.03
CA ALA A 32 2.99 -3.13 -10.17
C ALA A 32 3.46 -2.29 -11.36
N THR A 33 4.54 -1.55 -11.17
CA THR A 33 5.15 -0.74 -12.22
C THR A 33 6.65 -0.61 -12.01
N LYS A 34 7.38 -0.35 -13.09
CA LYS A 34 8.77 0.08 -12.98
C LYS A 34 8.79 1.50 -12.43
N TYR A 35 9.71 1.75 -11.51
CA TYR A 35 9.94 3.10 -11.00
C TYR A 35 10.92 3.81 -11.95
N GLU A 36 10.42 4.73 -12.75
CA GLU A 36 11.16 5.31 -13.87
C GLU A 36 12.35 6.19 -13.45
N TRP A 37 12.33 6.67 -12.21
CA TRP A 37 13.35 7.63 -11.71
C TRP A 37 14.48 6.98 -10.93
N ALA A 38 14.42 5.66 -10.73
CA ALA A 38 15.53 4.88 -10.19
C ALA A 38 15.71 3.59 -10.99
N PRO A 39 16.89 3.40 -11.63
CA PRO A 39 17.20 2.16 -12.34
C PRO A 39 17.04 0.93 -11.44
N ASP A 40 16.64 -0.19 -12.02
CA ASP A 40 16.50 -1.46 -11.31
C ASP A 40 15.60 -1.39 -10.06
N THR A 41 14.59 -0.52 -10.10
CA THR A 41 13.60 -0.39 -9.05
C THR A 41 12.21 -0.58 -9.62
N TYR A 42 11.48 -1.49 -9.00
CA TYR A 42 10.07 -1.73 -9.26
C TYR A 42 9.30 -1.56 -7.96
N VAL A 43 8.15 -0.94 -8.05
CA VAL A 43 7.22 -0.78 -6.93
C VAL A 43 5.91 -1.44 -7.27
N ALA A 44 5.29 -2.00 -6.27
CA ALA A 44 3.95 -2.56 -6.39
C ALA A 44 3.12 -2.13 -5.19
N PHE A 45 1.84 -1.96 -5.45
CA PHE A 45 0.85 -1.54 -4.48
C PHE A 45 -0.20 -2.64 -4.36
N PRO A 46 0.09 -3.74 -3.61
CA PRO A 46 -0.91 -4.75 -3.33
C PRO A 46 -2.04 -4.15 -2.52
N ILE A 47 -3.24 -4.29 -3.03
CA ILE A 47 -4.47 -3.87 -2.39
C ILE A 47 -4.98 -5.04 -1.58
N VAL A 48 -4.99 -4.87 -0.28
CA VAL A 48 -5.29 -5.92 0.71
C VAL A 48 -6.73 -5.77 1.15
N TYR A 49 -7.50 -6.83 1.01
CA TYR A 49 -8.88 -6.91 1.43
C TYR A 49 -9.01 -7.78 2.67
N PHE A 50 -9.59 -7.24 3.72
CA PHE A 50 -9.83 -7.94 4.98
C PHE A 50 -11.28 -8.42 5.04
N HIS A 51 -11.49 -9.72 5.16
CA HIS A 51 -12.81 -10.34 5.23
C HIS A 51 -13.26 -10.52 6.68
N TYR A 52 -14.08 -9.64 7.16
CA TYR A 52 -14.54 -9.66 8.55
C TYR A 52 -15.58 -10.75 8.88
N GLU A 53 -16.08 -11.46 7.89
CA GLU A 53 -16.98 -12.59 8.15
C GLU A 53 -16.34 -13.73 8.97
N ASN A 54 -15.02 -13.86 8.88
CA ASN A 54 -14.25 -14.83 9.64
C ASN A 54 -13.89 -14.35 11.05
N ASP A 55 -14.21 -13.11 11.37
CA ASP A 55 -13.96 -12.56 12.69
C ASP A 55 -14.98 -13.07 13.69
N GLY A 56 -14.52 -13.24 14.92
CA GLY A 56 -15.32 -13.77 16.01
C GLY A 56 -16.56 -12.92 16.38
N PRO A 57 -17.30 -13.38 17.39
CA PRO A 57 -18.56 -12.74 17.82
C PRO A 57 -18.43 -11.25 18.15
N GLU A 58 -17.25 -10.80 18.59
CA GLU A 58 -17.03 -9.41 19.00
C GLU A 58 -17.08 -8.45 17.81
N THR A 59 -16.47 -8.81 16.69
CA THR A 59 -16.54 -7.98 15.47
C THR A 59 -17.96 -7.88 14.94
N ARG A 60 -18.73 -8.99 15.01
CA ARG A 60 -20.15 -9.00 14.66
C ARG A 60 -20.96 -8.06 15.54
N ARG A 61 -20.66 -8.02 16.84
CA ARG A 61 -21.32 -7.13 17.80
C ARG A 61 -21.09 -5.67 17.49
N ILE A 62 -19.84 -5.30 17.11
CA ILE A 62 -19.45 -3.92 16.83
C ILE A 62 -20.06 -3.43 15.52
N LEU A 63 -20.04 -4.24 14.48
CA LEU A 63 -20.45 -3.84 13.13
C LEU A 63 -21.94 -4.05 12.85
N GLY A 64 -22.64 -4.82 13.67
CA GLY A 64 -24.03 -5.21 13.47
C GLY A 64 -24.20 -6.24 12.35
N GLU A 65 -25.09 -7.21 12.56
CA GLU A 65 -25.31 -8.30 11.58
C GLU A 65 -25.96 -7.83 10.26
N LYS A 66 -26.61 -6.67 10.28
CA LYS A 66 -27.35 -6.16 9.11
C LYS A 66 -26.50 -5.41 8.09
N GLU A 67 -25.26 -5.03 8.45
CA GLU A 67 -24.38 -4.24 7.59
C GLU A 67 -23.32 -5.09 6.91
N ARG A 68 -23.31 -6.38 7.17
CA ARG A 68 -22.32 -7.31 6.59
C ARG A 68 -22.87 -8.02 5.37
N GLY A 69 -22.33 -7.68 4.23
CA GLY A 69 -22.31 -8.61 3.10
C GLY A 69 -21.34 -9.75 3.36
N LEU A 70 -21.57 -10.89 2.76
CA LEU A 70 -20.63 -12.01 2.81
C LEU A 70 -19.26 -11.52 2.32
N GLY A 71 -18.22 -11.59 3.17
CA GLY A 71 -16.90 -11.10 2.85
C GLY A 71 -16.72 -9.58 2.92
N SER A 72 -17.65 -8.85 3.55
CA SER A 72 -17.53 -7.40 3.73
C SER A 72 -16.38 -7.03 4.65
N GLY A 73 -15.63 -5.97 4.29
CA GLY A 73 -14.54 -5.47 5.12
C GLY A 73 -13.81 -4.30 4.48
N PRO A 74 -12.85 -3.71 5.20
CA PRO A 74 -12.04 -2.62 4.69
C PRO A 74 -11.02 -3.09 3.65
N ILE A 75 -10.53 -2.13 2.89
CA ILE A 75 -9.43 -2.33 1.96
C ILE A 75 -8.35 -1.29 2.24
N GLU A 76 -7.12 -1.76 2.28
CA GLU A 76 -5.93 -0.91 2.32
C GLU A 76 -4.97 -1.25 1.17
N THR A 77 -4.08 -0.33 0.89
CA THR A 77 -2.97 -0.54 -0.03
C THR A 77 -1.68 -0.66 0.77
N GLN A 78 -0.88 -1.67 0.50
CA GLN A 78 0.46 -1.85 1.05
C GLN A 78 1.52 -1.54 0.00
N LEU A 79 2.78 -1.49 0.40
CA LEU A 79 3.92 -1.30 -0.48
C LEU A 79 4.72 -2.59 -0.62
N SER A 80 5.08 -2.91 -1.86
CA SER A 80 6.04 -3.96 -2.18
C SER A 80 7.10 -3.41 -3.14
N VAL A 81 8.32 -3.87 -3.00
CA VAL A 81 9.45 -3.43 -3.83
C VAL A 81 10.20 -4.62 -4.41
N SER A 82 10.77 -4.40 -5.60
CA SER A 82 11.60 -5.39 -6.28
C SER A 82 12.77 -4.71 -7.00
N ARG A 83 13.87 -5.45 -7.20
CA ARG A 83 15.01 -5.01 -8.00
C ARG A 83 15.06 -5.67 -9.39
N ASP A 84 14.27 -6.70 -9.61
CA ASP A 84 14.28 -7.48 -10.87
C ASP A 84 12.87 -7.63 -11.48
N GLY A 85 11.83 -7.14 -10.79
CA GLY A 85 10.44 -7.30 -11.19
C GLY A 85 9.88 -8.72 -10.96
N LEU A 86 10.68 -9.63 -10.46
CA LEU A 86 10.32 -11.03 -10.21
C LEU A 86 10.27 -11.36 -8.72
N ASN A 87 11.26 -10.89 -7.97
CA ASN A 87 11.37 -11.10 -6.53
C ASN A 87 10.89 -9.87 -5.78
N TRP A 88 9.77 -10.01 -5.08
CA TRP A 88 9.10 -8.91 -4.39
C TRP A 88 9.20 -9.03 -2.87
N LYS A 89 9.28 -7.89 -2.20
CA LYS A 89 9.35 -7.82 -0.74
C LYS A 89 8.33 -6.83 -0.22
N ARG A 90 7.48 -7.28 0.69
CA ARG A 90 6.59 -6.45 1.53
C ARG A 90 7.21 -6.32 2.92
N TYR A 91 7.99 -5.27 3.14
CA TYR A 91 8.67 -5.05 4.43
C TYR A 91 7.64 -4.67 5.50
N ASN A 92 7.59 -5.43 6.60
CA ASN A 92 6.74 -5.20 7.77
C ASN A 92 5.24 -4.93 7.45
N ARG A 93 4.84 -5.00 6.21
CA ARG A 93 3.48 -4.77 5.71
C ARG A 93 2.82 -3.48 6.23
N PRO A 94 3.52 -2.35 6.25
CA PRO A 94 2.90 -1.12 6.68
C PRO A 94 1.82 -0.71 5.69
N THR A 95 0.76 -0.15 6.20
CA THR A 95 -0.26 0.50 5.37
C THR A 95 0.37 1.67 4.63
N TYR A 96 0.34 1.62 3.31
CA TYR A 96 0.78 2.73 2.46
C TYR A 96 -0.35 3.75 2.26
N LEU A 97 -1.55 3.24 2.05
CA LEU A 97 -2.78 3.98 1.94
C LEU A 97 -3.92 3.12 2.52
N GLY A 98 -4.58 3.57 3.54
CA GLY A 98 -5.58 2.77 4.25
C GLY A 98 -6.72 3.57 4.82
N PRO A 99 -7.53 2.93 5.64
CA PRO A 99 -8.59 3.60 6.37
C PRO A 99 -8.10 4.77 7.20
N GLY A 100 -8.89 5.84 7.26
CA GLY A 100 -8.58 7.04 8.03
C GLY A 100 -9.30 8.28 7.52
N GLU A 101 -8.94 9.42 8.07
CA GLU A 101 -9.45 10.70 7.60
C GLU A 101 -8.71 11.15 6.33
N HIS A 102 -9.46 11.32 5.25
CA HIS A 102 -8.96 11.76 3.95
C HIS A 102 -9.74 12.98 3.48
N ALA A 103 -9.12 14.14 3.48
CA ALA A 103 -9.75 15.41 3.08
C ALA A 103 -11.09 15.72 3.78
N GLY A 104 -11.18 15.35 5.07
CA GLY A 104 -12.37 15.57 5.89
C GLY A 104 -13.40 14.44 5.85
N GLU A 105 -13.14 13.38 5.08
CA GLU A 105 -14.01 12.20 5.00
C GLU A 105 -13.38 11.00 5.70
N ASN A 106 -14.17 10.22 6.40
CA ASN A 106 -13.71 8.98 7.04
C ASN A 106 -13.70 7.83 6.02
N VAL A 107 -12.62 7.69 5.29
CA VAL A 107 -12.44 6.62 4.30
C VAL A 107 -12.18 5.28 5.00
N ILE A 108 -12.89 4.26 4.60
CA ILE A 108 -12.75 2.89 5.13
C ILE A 108 -12.14 1.96 4.08
N THR A 109 -12.38 2.24 2.82
CA THR A 109 -11.90 1.44 1.69
C THR A 109 -11.12 2.35 0.75
N ALA A 110 -9.86 2.04 0.50
CA ALA A 110 -8.97 2.84 -0.32
C ALA A 110 -8.29 2.01 -1.42
N TYR A 111 -8.57 2.37 -2.67
CA TYR A 111 -8.02 1.69 -3.85
C TYR A 111 -7.06 2.61 -4.59
N ILE A 112 -5.78 2.33 -4.55
CA ILE A 112 -4.84 3.10 -5.35
C ILE A 112 -5.03 2.83 -6.85
N ALA A 113 -4.99 3.87 -7.64
CA ALA A 113 -4.99 3.77 -9.09
C ALA A 113 -3.60 3.33 -9.60
N HIS A 114 -3.53 2.90 -10.85
CA HIS A 114 -2.27 2.59 -11.49
C HIS A 114 -1.57 3.87 -11.93
N GLY A 115 -0.25 3.88 -11.76
CA GLY A 115 0.63 4.95 -12.24
C GLY A 115 1.03 5.97 -11.19
N MET A 116 2.08 6.69 -11.53
CA MET A 116 2.68 7.76 -10.73
C MET A 116 3.01 8.93 -11.63
N ILE A 117 2.82 10.15 -11.13
CA ILE A 117 3.12 11.38 -11.85
C ILE A 117 4.18 12.15 -11.07
N LYS A 118 5.33 12.36 -11.68
CA LYS A 118 6.36 13.22 -11.09
C LYS A 118 6.04 14.70 -11.31
N ARG A 119 6.10 15.48 -10.25
CA ARG A 119 5.94 16.94 -10.25
C ARG A 119 7.05 17.58 -9.42
N GLY A 120 8.14 17.99 -10.06
CA GLY A 120 9.32 18.46 -9.35
C GLY A 120 9.89 17.37 -8.44
N ASN A 121 9.93 17.63 -7.14
CA ASN A 121 10.37 16.68 -6.13
C ASN A 121 9.22 15.91 -5.47
N GLU A 122 8.09 15.81 -6.14
CA GLU A 122 6.93 15.09 -5.65
C GLU A 122 6.53 13.97 -6.59
N ILE A 123 5.93 12.93 -6.02
CA ILE A 123 5.17 11.88 -6.69
C ILE A 123 3.71 12.06 -6.35
N TRP A 124 2.88 12.17 -7.37
CA TRP A 124 1.44 12.21 -7.25
C TRP A 124 0.84 10.89 -7.70
N GLN A 125 -0.04 10.35 -6.86
CA GLN A 125 -0.85 9.18 -7.16
C GLN A 125 -2.31 9.51 -6.88
N TYR A 126 -3.20 8.85 -7.59
CA TYR A 126 -4.63 9.00 -7.36
C TYR A 126 -5.18 7.72 -6.77
N TYR A 127 -6.23 7.84 -5.99
CA TYR A 127 -6.93 6.70 -5.43
C TYR A 127 -8.41 6.98 -5.33
N PHE A 128 -9.18 5.91 -5.26
CA PHE A 128 -10.60 5.93 -5.01
C PHE A 128 -10.83 5.53 -3.56
N GLY A 129 -11.60 6.31 -2.82
CA GLY A 129 -11.93 6.08 -1.42
C GLY A 129 -13.42 5.96 -1.21
N GLU A 130 -13.82 5.08 -0.30
CA GLU A 130 -15.20 4.87 0.11
C GLU A 130 -15.32 4.94 1.63
N THR A 131 -16.40 5.53 2.14
CA THR A 131 -16.70 5.65 3.57
C THR A 131 -17.38 4.40 4.14
N TYR A 132 -17.41 3.32 3.37
CA TYR A 132 -18.00 2.04 3.74
C TYR A 132 -17.11 0.87 3.33
N TYR A 133 -17.41 -0.32 3.86
CA TYR A 133 -16.70 -1.55 3.55
C TYR A 133 -16.88 -1.97 2.09
N HIS A 134 -15.89 -2.65 1.55
CA HIS A 134 -16.05 -3.33 0.27
C HIS A 134 -17.17 -4.38 0.36
N SER A 135 -17.96 -4.51 -0.72
CA SER A 135 -19.14 -5.40 -0.78
C SER A 135 -20.18 -5.17 0.33
N PRO A 136 -20.60 -3.91 0.59
CA PRO A 136 -21.58 -3.62 1.61
C PRO A 136 -22.99 -4.06 1.17
N HIS A 137 -23.87 -4.33 2.12
CA HIS A 137 -25.30 -4.56 1.82
C HIS A 137 -25.98 -3.34 1.23
N LYS A 138 -25.58 -2.16 1.67
CA LYS A 138 -26.10 -0.89 1.20
C LYS A 138 -24.94 0.07 0.93
N LYS A 139 -24.85 0.56 -0.30
CA LYS A 139 -23.89 1.58 -0.69
C LYS A 139 -24.45 2.95 -0.41
N ASP A 140 -23.62 3.82 0.13
CA ASP A 140 -23.88 5.24 0.17
C ASP A 140 -23.38 5.84 -1.15
N PRO A 141 -24.26 6.36 -2.02
CA PRO A 141 -23.82 6.92 -3.30
C PRO A 141 -22.94 8.15 -3.14
N ASP A 142 -23.05 8.87 -2.03
CA ASP A 142 -22.29 10.08 -1.74
C ASP A 142 -21.03 9.79 -0.92
N GLY A 143 -20.91 8.58 -0.36
CA GLY A 143 -19.79 8.13 0.49
C GLY A 143 -18.57 7.67 -0.30
N ARG A 144 -18.26 8.30 -1.44
CA ARG A 144 -17.11 7.93 -2.28
C ARG A 144 -16.52 9.11 -3.01
N GLY A 145 -15.21 9.07 -3.22
CA GLY A 145 -14.51 10.13 -3.91
C GLY A 145 -13.21 9.67 -4.59
N VAL A 146 -12.68 10.55 -5.42
CA VAL A 146 -11.33 10.41 -5.98
C VAL A 146 -10.43 11.40 -5.29
N TYR A 147 -9.32 10.92 -4.78
CA TYR A 147 -8.37 11.67 -3.98
C TYR A 147 -6.99 11.64 -4.61
N ARG A 148 -6.14 12.55 -4.20
CA ARG A 148 -4.74 12.62 -4.59
C ARG A 148 -3.84 12.40 -3.38
N LEU A 149 -2.96 11.42 -3.48
CA LEU A 149 -1.86 11.19 -2.57
C LEU A 149 -0.62 11.91 -3.11
N VAL A 150 0.04 12.68 -2.26
CA VAL A 150 1.29 13.38 -2.59
C VAL A 150 2.37 12.94 -1.62
N GLN A 151 3.52 12.56 -2.15
CA GLN A 151 4.70 12.23 -1.34
C GLN A 151 5.95 12.84 -1.97
N ARG A 152 7.03 12.91 -1.20
CA ARG A 152 8.34 13.30 -1.76
C ARG A 152 8.81 12.29 -2.80
N LEU A 153 9.53 12.77 -3.81
CA LEU A 153 10.24 11.89 -4.75
C LEU A 153 11.14 10.93 -3.95
N ASP A 154 11.11 9.65 -4.29
CA ASP A 154 11.84 8.57 -3.61
C ASP A 154 11.45 8.32 -2.14
N GLY A 155 10.40 8.96 -1.64
CA GLY A 155 9.96 8.90 -0.25
C GLY A 155 9.06 7.72 0.11
N PHE A 156 9.31 6.52 -0.45
CA PHE A 156 8.48 5.34 -0.17
C PHE A 156 8.83 4.64 1.14
N VAL A 157 10.08 4.66 1.52
CA VAL A 157 10.60 4.00 2.71
C VAL A 157 11.66 4.88 3.34
N SER A 158 11.61 5.06 4.65
CA SER A 158 12.63 5.75 5.44
C SER A 158 13.49 4.75 6.22
N ILE A 159 14.67 5.19 6.58
CA ILE A 159 15.48 4.60 7.62
C ILE A 159 15.54 5.64 8.72
N ASP A 160 14.90 5.32 9.85
CA ASP A 160 14.78 6.25 10.95
C ASP A 160 15.90 6.03 11.96
N SER A 161 16.46 7.11 12.44
CA SER A 161 17.46 7.11 13.51
C SER A 161 16.85 7.73 14.76
N PRO A 162 16.97 7.08 15.93
CA PRO A 162 16.58 7.74 17.18
C PRO A 162 17.52 8.93 17.46
N TYR A 163 16.96 9.98 18.00
CA TYR A 163 17.68 11.25 18.22
C TYR A 163 18.90 11.11 19.15
N GLU A 164 18.79 10.23 20.16
CA GLU A 164 19.82 10.06 21.19
C GLU A 164 20.93 9.07 20.82
N LYS A 165 20.89 8.52 19.60
CA LYS A 165 21.83 7.48 19.19
C LYS A 165 22.33 7.69 17.78
N GLU A 166 23.66 7.68 17.64
CA GLU A 166 24.29 7.62 16.33
C GLU A 166 23.98 6.29 15.64
N VAL A 167 23.55 6.37 14.38
CA VAL A 167 23.22 5.22 13.55
C VAL A 167 24.02 5.30 12.25
N GLU A 168 24.59 4.18 11.86
CA GLU A 168 25.30 4.03 10.60
C GLU A 168 24.44 3.27 9.59
N MET A 169 24.33 3.81 8.38
CA MET A 169 23.73 3.13 7.25
C MET A 169 24.81 2.79 6.21
N VAL A 170 24.98 1.50 5.95
CA VAL A 170 25.93 1.03 4.93
C VAL A 170 25.14 0.49 3.73
N THR A 171 25.36 1.09 2.57
CA THR A 171 24.79 0.61 1.30
C THR A 171 25.62 -0.50 0.70
N LYS A 172 25.03 -1.28 -0.20
CA LYS A 172 25.84 -2.09 -1.11
C LYS A 172 26.67 -1.18 -2.00
N PRO A 173 27.83 -1.61 -2.48
CA PRO A 173 28.57 -0.87 -3.50
C PRO A 173 27.68 -0.58 -4.72
N PHE A 174 27.74 0.63 -5.21
CA PHE A 174 27.04 1.04 -6.42
C PHE A 174 27.93 1.96 -7.27
N THR A 175 27.68 2.00 -8.54
CA THR A 175 28.32 2.94 -9.48
C THR A 175 27.41 4.15 -9.70
N PHE A 176 28.00 5.28 -9.89
CA PHE A 176 27.26 6.52 -10.19
C PHE A 176 28.02 7.36 -11.23
N ASP A 177 27.25 8.14 -11.98
CA ASP A 177 27.74 9.20 -12.83
C ASP A 177 27.28 10.54 -12.27
N GLY A 178 28.19 11.51 -12.15
CA GLY A 178 27.86 12.84 -11.64
C GLY A 178 28.83 13.34 -10.58
N ASP A 179 28.78 14.64 -10.33
CA ASP A 179 29.68 15.35 -9.42
C ASP A 179 29.06 15.57 -8.02
N TYR A 180 27.79 15.23 -7.84
CA TYR A 180 27.05 15.51 -6.62
C TYR A 180 26.30 14.27 -6.10
N LEU A 181 26.34 14.07 -4.79
CA LEU A 181 25.47 13.14 -4.07
C LEU A 181 24.30 13.93 -3.48
N THR A 182 23.09 13.57 -3.86
CA THR A 182 21.87 14.13 -3.26
C THR A 182 21.27 13.13 -2.31
N LEU A 183 20.95 13.58 -1.10
CA LEU A 183 20.31 12.77 -0.06
C LEU A 183 18.90 13.29 0.22
N ASN A 184 17.95 12.39 0.35
CA ASN A 184 16.59 12.71 0.79
C ASN A 184 16.53 12.50 2.31
N ILE A 185 16.81 13.56 3.06
CA ILE A 185 16.92 13.54 4.52
C ILE A 185 15.85 14.47 5.10
N ASP A 186 15.25 14.03 6.18
CA ASP A 186 14.40 14.82 7.04
C ASP A 186 15.01 14.84 8.44
N THR A 187 15.33 16.01 8.94
CA THR A 187 15.91 16.19 10.29
C THR A 187 15.10 17.23 11.03
N ASP A 188 14.52 16.85 12.17
CA ASP A 188 13.83 17.77 13.07
C ASP A 188 14.80 18.66 13.88
N ALA A 189 16.09 18.55 13.61
CA ALA A 189 17.09 19.39 14.25
C ALA A 189 17.08 20.80 13.62
N ALA A 190 16.48 21.73 14.31
CA ALA A 190 16.62 23.16 14.07
C ALA A 190 17.97 23.66 14.59
#